data_2c1fe955697f98f011a0aecd9be810ed
#
_entry.id   2c1fe955697f98f011a0aecd9be810ed
#
_cell.length_a   1.000
_cell.length_b   1.000
_cell.length_c   1.000
_cell.angle_alpha   90.00
_cell.angle_beta   90.00
_cell.angle_gamma   90.00
#
_symmetry.space_group_name_H-M   'P 1'
#
loop_
_entity.id
_entity.type
_entity.pdbx_description
1 polymer ?
#
loop_
_entity_poly.entity_id
_entity_poly.type
_entity_poly.pdbx_seq_one_letter_code
_entity_poly.pdbx_strand_id
1 'polypeptide(L)'
;VYYVKIAPVYPEANRMNTLYLSNSKFTQGSGNNTRTMQWAVSYKALQDWFYPVENALVVSAELHNDFSENSYIQPADRSGDFPVMVKLTDPAFFKIYSFQFLEGSPFTASDLASGISTAVVTDDLARRLFGTTEEVVGRSFSLNYIDYRVCGVVRSASYLTSKSYAQLYVPYTVSPDYSSPKYNLPYLGAFSATFLVQDSKQGDALRAEIKEICRKENLMHPDEWKVDFWEQPTSHLLSVFKTYASMEFDLWATVRHFLLVLLVLLLVPALNLSGMISSRMEGRLAEMGVRKSFGAGRKILLSQVMWENLLLTALGGALGLLLAWLALYVGREWIFTVLDSWPNMVPEGVEVRVSGEMLFAPLVFLAALALCVVLNLLSALIPAWYSLRKPIVNSLNEKR
;
A
#
# COMPACT_ATOMS: atom_id res chain seq x y z
N VAL A 1 1.98 -3.62 7.84
CA VAL A 1 0.90 -3.56 6.83
C VAL A 1 1.03 -2.30 5.98
N TYR A 2 0.89 -1.09 6.53
CA TYR A 2 0.96 0.17 5.75
C TYR A 2 2.25 0.32 4.94
N TYR A 3 3.41 -0.04 5.50
CA TYR A 3 4.67 0.01 4.77
C TYR A 3 4.63 -0.83 3.48
N VAL A 4 4.12 -2.07 3.56
CA VAL A 4 4.01 -2.97 2.41
C VAL A 4 3.05 -2.42 1.35
N LYS A 5 2.00 -1.72 1.78
CA LYS A 5 1.05 -1.07 0.86
C LYS A 5 1.59 0.19 0.20
N ILE A 6 2.54 0.89 0.84
CA ILE A 6 3.09 2.16 0.35
C ILE A 6 4.37 1.95 -0.44
N ALA A 7 5.27 1.08 0.02
CA ALA A 7 6.57 0.87 -0.59
C ALA A 7 6.46 0.37 -2.03
N PRO A 8 7.37 0.81 -2.93
CA PRO A 8 7.46 0.25 -4.28
C PRO A 8 7.77 -1.25 -4.19
N VAL A 9 6.90 -2.06 -4.77
CA VAL A 9 7.07 -3.53 -4.83
C VAL A 9 6.61 -4.02 -6.20
N TYR A 10 7.10 -5.19 -6.62
CA TYR A 10 6.69 -5.80 -7.88
C TYR A 10 5.18 -6.11 -7.89
N PRO A 11 4.44 -5.80 -8.95
CA PRO A 11 4.82 -5.09 -10.18
C PRO A 11 4.61 -3.56 -10.08
N GLU A 12 4.27 -3.04 -8.91
CA GLU A 12 3.93 -1.63 -8.66
C GLU A 12 5.18 -0.80 -8.29
N ALA A 13 6.26 -0.93 -9.05
CA ALA A 13 7.50 -0.18 -8.82
C ALA A 13 7.29 1.35 -8.91
N ASN A 14 6.32 1.80 -9.71
CA ASN A 14 6.01 3.21 -9.97
C ASN A 14 4.97 3.81 -9.01
N ARG A 15 4.67 3.17 -7.87
CA ARG A 15 3.62 3.61 -6.93
C ARG A 15 3.67 5.09 -6.58
N MET A 16 4.87 5.64 -6.38
CA MET A 16 5.04 7.05 -5.99
C MET A 16 4.62 8.03 -7.08
N ASN A 17 4.63 7.59 -8.33
CA ASN A 17 4.29 8.40 -9.51
C ASN A 17 2.93 8.00 -10.11
N THR A 18 2.13 7.23 -9.37
CA THR A 18 0.83 6.75 -9.85
C THR A 18 -0.30 7.45 -9.10
N LEU A 19 -1.29 7.92 -9.86
CA LEU A 19 -2.48 8.57 -9.35
C LEU A 19 -3.72 7.79 -9.80
N TYR A 20 -4.75 7.76 -8.96
CA TYR A 20 -5.96 6.95 -9.17
C TYR A 20 -7.21 7.81 -9.13
N LEU A 21 -8.09 7.57 -10.08
CA LEU A 21 -9.46 8.09 -10.11
C LEU A 21 -10.43 6.91 -10.16
N SER A 22 -11.18 6.70 -9.08
CA SER A 22 -12.06 5.54 -8.95
C SER A 22 -13.53 5.89 -9.10
N ASN A 23 -13.96 7.05 -8.63
CA ASN A 23 -15.36 7.44 -8.59
C ASN A 23 -15.55 8.91 -8.92
N SER A 24 -16.77 9.25 -9.33
CA SER A 24 -17.26 10.61 -9.58
C SER A 24 -18.52 10.86 -8.77
N LYS A 25 -18.82 12.13 -8.54
CA LYS A 25 -20.08 12.59 -7.98
C LYS A 25 -20.86 13.33 -9.06
N PHE A 26 -22.02 12.82 -9.40
CA PHE A 26 -22.98 13.49 -10.29
C PHE A 26 -24.18 13.97 -9.50
N THR A 27 -24.52 15.23 -9.67
CA THR A 27 -25.74 15.83 -9.09
C THR A 27 -26.63 16.26 -10.22
N GLN A 28 -27.81 15.66 -10.36
CA GLN A 28 -28.81 15.95 -11.38
C GLN A 28 -29.96 16.73 -10.77
N GLY A 29 -30.49 17.72 -11.51
CA GLY A 29 -31.63 18.57 -11.09
C GLY A 29 -31.19 19.84 -10.39
N SER A 30 -32.17 20.73 -10.08
CA SER A 30 -31.96 22.02 -9.44
C SER A 30 -32.92 22.21 -8.25
N GLY A 31 -32.52 23.03 -7.28
CA GLY A 31 -33.31 23.34 -6.09
C GLY A 31 -33.57 22.15 -5.17
N ASN A 32 -34.83 21.99 -4.71
CA ASN A 32 -35.20 20.92 -3.76
C ASN A 32 -35.32 19.52 -4.40
N ASN A 33 -35.17 19.39 -5.71
CA ASN A 33 -35.33 18.13 -6.41
C ASN A 33 -33.98 17.67 -7.03
N THR A 34 -32.94 17.63 -6.21
CA THR A 34 -31.61 17.17 -6.63
C THR A 34 -31.40 15.72 -6.29
N ARG A 35 -30.90 14.93 -7.26
CA ARG A 35 -30.47 13.55 -7.07
C ARG A 35 -28.95 13.50 -7.21
N THR A 36 -28.26 13.06 -6.16
CA THR A 36 -26.81 12.86 -6.18
C THR A 36 -26.49 11.38 -6.29
N MET A 37 -25.62 11.04 -7.23
CA MET A 37 -25.09 9.70 -7.43
C MET A 37 -23.58 9.75 -7.35
N GLN A 38 -23.00 8.70 -6.73
CA GLN A 38 -21.56 8.50 -6.67
C GLN A 38 -21.26 7.15 -7.34
N TRP A 39 -20.52 7.20 -8.44
CA TRP A 39 -20.24 6.00 -9.22
C TRP A 39 -18.94 6.16 -10.01
N ALA A 40 -18.43 5.04 -10.54
CA ALA A 40 -17.30 5.03 -11.46
C ALA A 40 -17.64 5.77 -12.76
N VAL A 41 -16.64 6.10 -13.56
CA VAL A 41 -16.83 6.85 -14.82
C VAL A 41 -17.19 5.93 -15.99
N SER A 42 -17.81 6.48 -17.03
CA SER A 42 -18.15 5.72 -18.24
C SER A 42 -16.96 5.65 -19.20
N TYR A 43 -17.09 4.79 -20.22
CA TYR A 43 -16.18 4.76 -21.36
C TYR A 43 -16.12 6.11 -22.10
N LYS A 44 -17.27 6.79 -22.22
CA LYS A 44 -17.33 8.13 -22.81
C LYS A 44 -16.50 9.14 -22.02
N ALA A 45 -16.55 9.10 -20.68
CA ALA A 45 -15.72 9.96 -19.85
C ALA A 45 -14.22 9.69 -20.03
N LEU A 46 -13.83 8.43 -20.25
CA LEU A 46 -12.44 8.09 -20.55
C LEU A 46 -12.00 8.74 -21.87
N GLN A 47 -12.82 8.64 -22.91
CA GLN A 47 -12.52 9.18 -24.24
C GLN A 47 -12.49 10.71 -24.26
N ASP A 48 -13.48 11.35 -23.63
CA ASP A 48 -13.66 12.79 -23.72
C ASP A 48 -12.76 13.55 -22.72
N TRP A 49 -12.46 12.96 -21.56
CA TRP A 49 -11.84 13.69 -20.45
C TRP A 49 -10.47 13.15 -20.04
N PHE A 50 -10.25 11.82 -20.01
CA PHE A 50 -9.06 11.27 -19.36
C PHE A 50 -7.98 10.81 -20.33
N TYR A 51 -8.30 10.21 -21.46
CA TYR A 51 -7.28 9.86 -22.44
C TYR A 51 -6.62 11.09 -23.10
N PRO A 52 -7.34 12.23 -23.32
CA PRO A 52 -6.75 13.41 -23.93
C PRO A 52 -5.91 14.27 -22.97
N VAL A 53 -5.80 13.95 -21.67
CA VAL A 53 -5.03 14.77 -20.71
C VAL A 53 -3.56 14.89 -21.13
N GLU A 54 -3.01 16.10 -21.00
CA GLU A 54 -1.63 16.40 -21.37
C GLU A 54 -0.64 16.17 -20.23
N ASN A 55 -1.10 16.27 -18.98
CA ASN A 55 -0.27 16.18 -17.79
C ASN A 55 -0.13 14.75 -17.22
N ALA A 56 -0.31 13.72 -18.04
CA ALA A 56 0.00 12.35 -17.71
C ALA A 56 0.92 11.72 -18.75
N LEU A 57 1.88 10.89 -18.34
CA LEU A 57 2.74 10.14 -19.26
C LEU A 57 1.98 8.98 -19.89
N VAL A 58 1.15 8.31 -19.11
CA VAL A 58 0.33 7.17 -19.50
C VAL A 58 -0.97 7.21 -18.73
N VAL A 59 -2.05 6.93 -19.42
CA VAL A 59 -3.38 6.74 -18.83
C VAL A 59 -3.84 5.32 -19.13
N SER A 60 -4.30 4.60 -18.10
CA SER A 60 -4.88 3.28 -18.22
C SER A 60 -6.24 3.23 -17.54
N ALA A 61 -7.14 2.46 -18.11
CA ALA A 61 -8.48 2.24 -17.60
C ALA A 61 -8.68 0.79 -17.14
N GLU A 62 -9.48 0.62 -16.09
CA GLU A 62 -9.90 -0.66 -15.59
C GLU A 62 -11.42 -0.68 -15.46
N LEU A 63 -12.07 -1.70 -16.03
CA LEU A 63 -13.52 -1.90 -15.97
C LEU A 63 -13.88 -2.81 -14.80
N HIS A 64 -14.79 -2.33 -13.94
CA HIS A 64 -15.30 -3.05 -12.78
C HIS A 64 -16.76 -3.43 -13.01
N ASN A 65 -17.03 -4.69 -13.28
CA ASN A 65 -18.39 -5.20 -13.47
C ASN A 65 -18.49 -6.67 -12.99
N ASP A 66 -19.66 -7.28 -13.14
CA ASP A 66 -19.88 -8.67 -12.73
C ASP A 66 -18.92 -9.66 -13.38
N PHE A 67 -18.45 -9.36 -14.60
CA PHE A 67 -17.46 -10.18 -15.28
C PHE A 67 -16.10 -10.17 -14.55
N SER A 68 -15.68 -9.03 -13.99
CA SER A 68 -14.43 -8.96 -13.23
C SER A 68 -14.55 -9.56 -11.81
N GLU A 69 -15.76 -9.57 -11.25
CA GLU A 69 -15.98 -9.98 -9.86
C GLU A 69 -16.36 -11.47 -9.74
N ASN A 70 -17.09 -12.02 -10.72
CA ASN A 70 -17.70 -13.35 -10.68
C ASN A 70 -17.30 -14.20 -11.89
N SER A 71 -16.00 -14.32 -12.16
CA SER A 71 -15.50 -15.11 -13.28
C SER A 71 -15.07 -16.52 -12.87
N TYR A 72 -15.43 -17.50 -13.70
CA TYR A 72 -15.01 -18.88 -13.60
C TYR A 72 -14.20 -19.29 -14.82
N ILE A 73 -13.08 -19.94 -14.59
CA ILE A 73 -12.19 -20.43 -15.63
C ILE A 73 -12.22 -21.94 -15.69
N GLN A 74 -12.21 -22.48 -16.90
CA GLN A 74 -12.18 -23.89 -17.17
C GLN A 74 -10.98 -24.22 -18.07
N PRO A 75 -10.14 -25.20 -17.68
CA PRO A 75 -9.08 -25.71 -18.55
C PRO A 75 -9.62 -26.28 -19.87
N ALA A 76 -8.77 -26.36 -20.89
CA ALA A 76 -9.14 -26.87 -22.19
C ALA A 76 -9.65 -28.34 -22.16
N ASP A 77 -9.20 -29.14 -21.21
CA ASP A 77 -9.63 -30.54 -20.99
C ASP A 77 -10.98 -30.65 -20.27
N ARG A 78 -11.57 -29.51 -19.87
CA ARG A 78 -12.85 -29.43 -19.15
C ARG A 78 -12.87 -30.21 -17.84
N SER A 79 -11.73 -30.36 -17.18
CA SER A 79 -11.58 -31.11 -15.93
C SER A 79 -12.32 -30.53 -14.72
N GLY A 80 -12.90 -29.34 -14.87
CA GLY A 80 -13.65 -28.61 -13.84
C GLY A 80 -13.49 -27.12 -14.00
N ASP A 81 -14.35 -26.35 -13.34
CA ASP A 81 -14.29 -24.90 -13.29
C ASP A 81 -13.89 -24.44 -11.88
N PHE A 82 -13.24 -23.30 -11.81
CA PHE A 82 -12.87 -22.65 -10.55
C PHE A 82 -12.89 -21.12 -10.67
N PRO A 83 -13.16 -20.42 -9.56
CA PRO A 83 -13.20 -18.97 -9.56
C PRO A 83 -11.81 -18.39 -9.83
N VAL A 84 -11.77 -17.29 -10.57
CA VAL A 84 -10.54 -16.57 -10.92
C VAL A 84 -10.74 -15.06 -10.80
N MET A 85 -9.74 -14.36 -10.31
CA MET A 85 -9.72 -12.90 -10.34
C MET A 85 -9.30 -12.41 -11.72
N VAL A 86 -10.20 -11.70 -12.37
CA VAL A 86 -9.99 -11.12 -13.70
C VAL A 86 -9.88 -9.61 -13.58
N LYS A 87 -8.92 -9.03 -14.30
CA LYS A 87 -8.80 -7.59 -14.49
C LYS A 87 -9.07 -7.25 -15.95
N LEU A 88 -10.12 -6.47 -16.16
CA LEU A 88 -10.52 -5.95 -17.47
C LEU A 88 -9.82 -4.60 -17.69
N THR A 89 -8.83 -4.55 -18.55
CA THR A 89 -7.98 -3.37 -18.69
C THR A 89 -7.55 -3.12 -20.13
N ASP A 90 -6.68 -2.14 -20.34
CA ASP A 90 -6.09 -1.76 -21.61
C ASP A 90 -4.56 -2.09 -21.67
N PRO A 91 -3.92 -2.02 -22.83
CA PRO A 91 -2.48 -2.27 -22.96
C PRO A 91 -1.61 -1.27 -22.20
N ALA A 92 -2.13 -0.08 -21.87
CA ALA A 92 -1.40 0.95 -21.11
C ALA A 92 -1.17 0.52 -19.65
N PHE A 93 -1.99 -0.39 -19.13
CA PHE A 93 -1.83 -1.01 -17.83
C PHE A 93 -0.42 -1.59 -17.64
N PHE A 94 0.06 -2.34 -18.61
CA PHE A 94 1.40 -2.96 -18.58
C PHE A 94 2.55 -1.96 -18.79
N LYS A 95 2.26 -0.71 -19.15
CA LYS A 95 3.24 0.40 -19.15
C LYS A 95 3.33 1.09 -17.79
N ILE A 96 2.23 1.14 -17.05
CA ILE A 96 2.17 1.71 -15.69
C ILE A 96 2.79 0.73 -14.70
N TYR A 97 2.39 -0.53 -14.78
CA TYR A 97 2.83 -1.60 -13.90
C TYR A 97 3.94 -2.43 -14.55
N SER A 98 5.06 -2.55 -13.86
CA SER A 98 6.29 -3.19 -14.38
C SER A 98 6.21 -4.71 -14.27
N PHE A 99 5.32 -5.34 -15.02
CA PHE A 99 5.21 -6.79 -15.06
C PHE A 99 6.42 -7.45 -15.73
N GLN A 100 6.90 -8.54 -15.15
CA GLN A 100 7.90 -9.39 -15.76
C GLN A 100 7.21 -10.45 -16.60
N PHE A 101 7.29 -10.32 -17.92
CA PHE A 101 6.83 -11.34 -18.85
C PHE A 101 7.82 -12.50 -18.87
N LEU A 102 7.33 -13.71 -18.62
CA LEU A 102 8.08 -14.96 -18.71
C LEU A 102 8.01 -15.53 -20.11
N GLU A 103 6.86 -15.36 -20.79
CA GLU A 103 6.61 -15.77 -22.17
C GLU A 103 5.64 -14.78 -22.83
N GLY A 104 5.79 -14.54 -24.12
CA GLY A 104 4.89 -13.69 -24.90
C GLY A 104 4.97 -12.21 -24.58
N SER A 105 3.85 -11.51 -24.76
CA SER A 105 3.73 -10.06 -24.60
C SER A 105 2.32 -9.66 -24.18
N PRO A 106 2.09 -8.41 -23.73
CA PRO A 106 0.74 -7.90 -23.50
C PRO A 106 -0.10 -7.96 -24.78
N PHE A 107 -1.42 -8.02 -24.63
CA PHE A 107 -2.32 -7.76 -25.76
C PHE A 107 -2.12 -6.32 -26.28
N THR A 108 -2.39 -6.13 -27.57
CA THR A 108 -2.12 -4.88 -28.29
C THR A 108 -3.33 -3.92 -28.28
N ALA A 109 -3.10 -2.68 -28.70
CA ALA A 109 -4.20 -1.73 -28.93
C ALA A 109 -5.15 -2.21 -30.04
N SER A 110 -4.66 -3.00 -31.00
CA SER A 110 -5.48 -3.62 -32.04
C SER A 110 -6.40 -4.71 -31.46
N ASP A 111 -5.88 -5.53 -30.54
CA ASP A 111 -6.66 -6.56 -29.85
C ASP A 111 -7.76 -5.93 -29.00
N LEU A 112 -7.42 -4.84 -28.28
CA LEU A 112 -8.39 -4.05 -27.54
C LEU A 112 -9.48 -3.49 -28.45
N ALA A 113 -9.10 -2.83 -29.56
CA ALA A 113 -10.07 -2.20 -30.47
C ALA A 113 -10.99 -3.23 -31.16
N SER A 114 -10.47 -4.42 -31.44
CA SER A 114 -11.20 -5.50 -32.10
C SER A 114 -12.00 -6.40 -31.16
N GLY A 115 -11.87 -6.22 -29.84
CA GLY A 115 -12.53 -7.07 -28.83
C GLY A 115 -12.13 -8.54 -28.91
N ILE A 116 -10.87 -8.81 -29.31
CA ILE A 116 -10.38 -10.18 -29.42
C ILE A 116 -10.23 -10.80 -28.05
N SER A 117 -10.76 -12.02 -27.87
CA SER A 117 -10.67 -12.81 -26.64
C SER A 117 -9.24 -13.34 -26.43
N THR A 118 -8.34 -12.44 -26.09
CA THR A 118 -6.94 -12.71 -25.76
C THR A 118 -6.68 -12.40 -24.28
N ALA A 119 -5.69 -13.06 -23.69
CA ALA A 119 -5.46 -12.96 -22.25
C ALA A 119 -3.98 -13.04 -21.90
N VAL A 120 -3.60 -12.26 -20.88
CA VAL A 120 -2.33 -12.43 -20.15
C VAL A 120 -2.65 -13.17 -18.86
N VAL A 121 -1.97 -14.29 -18.62
CA VAL A 121 -2.15 -15.14 -17.44
C VAL A 121 -0.94 -15.00 -16.50
N THR A 122 -1.15 -15.19 -15.21
CA THR A 122 -0.03 -15.32 -14.28
C THR A 122 0.59 -16.71 -14.35
N ASP A 123 1.85 -16.85 -13.93
CA ASP A 123 2.55 -18.14 -13.92
C ASP A 123 1.87 -19.16 -12.99
N ASP A 124 1.26 -18.72 -11.90
CA ASP A 124 0.48 -19.61 -11.00
C ASP A 124 -0.78 -20.12 -11.70
N LEU A 125 -1.51 -19.24 -12.39
CA LEU A 125 -2.68 -19.63 -13.15
C LEU A 125 -2.31 -20.54 -14.34
N ALA A 126 -1.19 -20.25 -15.02
CA ALA A 126 -0.69 -21.08 -16.11
C ALA A 126 -0.38 -22.51 -15.64
N ARG A 127 0.29 -22.68 -14.49
CA ARG A 127 0.53 -23.99 -13.89
C ARG A 127 -0.77 -24.72 -13.55
N ARG A 128 -1.77 -24.01 -13.03
CA ARG A 128 -3.07 -24.59 -12.67
C ARG A 128 -3.87 -25.03 -13.91
N LEU A 129 -3.80 -24.25 -14.99
CA LEU A 129 -4.54 -24.53 -16.24
C LEU A 129 -3.86 -25.58 -17.12
N PHE A 130 -2.53 -25.53 -17.23
CA PHE A 130 -1.79 -26.25 -18.24
C PHE A 130 -0.70 -27.18 -17.68
N GLY A 131 -0.50 -27.17 -16.35
CA GLY A 131 0.55 -27.95 -15.69
C GLY A 131 1.98 -27.41 -15.90
N THR A 132 2.14 -26.33 -16.67
CA THR A 132 3.44 -25.75 -17.03
C THR A 132 3.35 -24.24 -17.14
N THR A 133 4.50 -23.58 -17.16
CA THR A 133 4.65 -22.14 -17.46
C THR A 133 5.36 -21.90 -18.80
N GLU A 134 5.82 -22.95 -19.45
CA GLU A 134 6.54 -22.90 -20.73
C GLU A 134 5.63 -23.37 -21.86
N GLU A 135 5.78 -22.77 -23.02
CA GLU A 135 4.96 -23.06 -24.22
C GLU A 135 3.44 -22.90 -23.95
N VAL A 136 3.08 -21.88 -23.18
CA VAL A 136 1.68 -21.58 -22.82
C VAL A 136 1.06 -20.60 -23.81
N VAL A 137 1.85 -19.72 -24.40
CA VAL A 137 1.38 -18.75 -25.39
C VAL A 137 0.76 -19.47 -26.58
N GLY A 138 -0.45 -19.03 -26.95
CA GLY A 138 -1.22 -19.64 -28.03
C GLY A 138 -2.19 -20.74 -27.59
N ARG A 139 -2.05 -21.30 -26.37
CA ARG A 139 -3.04 -22.23 -25.82
C ARG A 139 -4.35 -21.55 -25.47
N SER A 140 -5.42 -22.28 -25.45
CA SER A 140 -6.77 -21.77 -25.16
C SER A 140 -7.31 -22.35 -23.85
N PHE A 141 -8.18 -21.59 -23.22
CA PHE A 141 -8.98 -21.95 -22.05
C PHE A 141 -10.35 -21.29 -22.18
N SER A 142 -11.34 -21.73 -21.41
CA SER A 142 -12.66 -21.08 -21.38
C SER A 142 -12.80 -20.20 -20.12
N LEU A 143 -13.23 -18.95 -20.32
CA LEU A 143 -13.57 -18.00 -19.26
C LEU A 143 -15.05 -17.63 -19.41
N ASN A 144 -15.87 -17.96 -18.41
CA ASN A 144 -17.32 -17.76 -18.46
C ASN A 144 -17.95 -18.34 -19.74
N TYR A 145 -17.51 -19.55 -20.15
CA TYR A 145 -17.94 -20.27 -21.35
C TYR A 145 -17.52 -19.64 -22.69
N ILE A 146 -16.62 -18.65 -22.67
CA ILE A 146 -16.04 -18.03 -23.88
C ILE A 146 -14.57 -18.45 -23.97
N ASP A 147 -14.15 -18.87 -25.14
CA ASP A 147 -12.78 -19.30 -25.38
C ASP A 147 -11.84 -18.10 -25.51
N TYR A 148 -10.78 -18.12 -24.72
CA TYR A 148 -9.68 -17.14 -24.71
C TYR A 148 -8.38 -17.79 -25.14
N ARG A 149 -7.52 -17.03 -25.79
CA ARG A 149 -6.17 -17.45 -26.17
C ARG A 149 -5.13 -16.70 -25.36
N VAL A 150 -4.17 -17.41 -24.80
CA VAL A 150 -3.06 -16.81 -24.06
C VAL A 150 -2.13 -16.08 -25.02
N CYS A 151 -1.87 -14.79 -24.76
CA CYS A 151 -0.90 -13.98 -25.50
C CYS A 151 0.38 -13.73 -24.67
N GLY A 152 0.33 -13.87 -23.36
CA GLY A 152 1.51 -13.71 -22.52
C GLY A 152 1.34 -14.36 -21.14
N VAL A 153 2.47 -14.70 -20.55
CA VAL A 153 2.58 -15.22 -19.19
C VAL A 153 3.41 -14.25 -18.37
N VAL A 154 2.88 -13.79 -17.24
CA VAL A 154 3.57 -12.87 -16.33
C VAL A 154 3.85 -13.54 -14.99
N ARG A 155 4.93 -13.12 -14.34
CA ARG A 155 5.21 -13.50 -12.96
C ARG A 155 4.07 -13.03 -12.06
N SER A 156 3.57 -13.90 -11.18
CA SER A 156 2.51 -13.59 -10.22
C SER A 156 2.92 -12.45 -9.28
N ALA A 157 2.01 -11.53 -9.06
CA ALA A 157 2.13 -10.46 -8.09
C ALA A 157 1.61 -10.91 -6.71
N SER A 158 1.95 -10.16 -5.67
CA SER A 158 1.34 -10.37 -4.35
C SER A 158 -0.09 -9.82 -4.34
N TYR A 159 -1.02 -10.52 -3.70
CA TYR A 159 -2.38 -10.01 -3.45
C TYR A 159 -2.41 -8.65 -2.74
N LEU A 160 -1.35 -8.32 -1.99
CA LEU A 160 -1.20 -7.02 -1.33
C LEU A 160 -0.95 -5.85 -2.29
N THR A 161 -0.65 -6.14 -3.56
CA THR A 161 -0.57 -5.13 -4.63
C THR A 161 -1.94 -4.96 -5.30
N SER A 162 -2.92 -4.50 -4.53
CA SER A 162 -4.35 -4.52 -4.91
C SER A 162 -4.69 -3.75 -6.20
N LYS A 163 -3.85 -2.78 -6.58
CA LYS A 163 -4.07 -1.99 -7.80
C LYS A 163 -3.69 -2.76 -9.06
N SER A 164 -2.69 -3.63 -8.98
CA SER A 164 -2.19 -4.38 -10.13
C SER A 164 -2.54 -5.86 -10.10
N TYR A 165 -2.89 -6.40 -8.92
CA TYR A 165 -3.14 -7.83 -8.75
C TYR A 165 -4.36 -8.32 -9.50
N ALA A 166 -4.17 -9.36 -10.28
CA ALA A 166 -5.17 -10.30 -10.78
C ALA A 166 -4.46 -11.60 -11.16
N GLN A 167 -5.23 -12.67 -11.41
CA GLN A 167 -4.70 -13.92 -11.95
C GLN A 167 -4.75 -13.92 -13.47
N LEU A 168 -5.65 -13.12 -14.03
CA LEU A 168 -5.95 -13.05 -15.45
C LEU A 168 -6.20 -11.59 -15.86
N TYR A 169 -5.60 -11.15 -16.96
CA TYR A 169 -5.79 -9.81 -17.53
C TYR A 169 -6.35 -9.96 -18.94
N VAL A 170 -7.45 -9.28 -19.23
CA VAL A 170 -8.11 -9.31 -20.54
C VAL A 170 -8.47 -7.88 -21.00
N PRO A 171 -8.59 -7.62 -22.30
CA PRO A 171 -9.08 -6.35 -22.82
C PRO A 171 -10.48 -6.03 -22.27
N TYR A 172 -10.73 -4.82 -21.79
CA TYR A 172 -12.06 -4.46 -21.28
C TYR A 172 -13.16 -4.53 -22.34
N THR A 173 -12.80 -4.45 -23.62
CA THR A 173 -13.72 -4.51 -24.76
C THR A 173 -14.33 -5.90 -25.01
N VAL A 174 -13.80 -6.94 -24.36
CA VAL A 174 -14.44 -8.29 -24.39
C VAL A 174 -15.74 -8.33 -23.60
N SER A 175 -15.97 -7.38 -22.71
CA SER A 175 -17.22 -7.24 -21.98
C SER A 175 -18.26 -6.51 -22.85
N PRO A 176 -19.44 -7.11 -23.14
CA PRO A 176 -20.42 -6.52 -24.05
C PRO A 176 -20.97 -5.16 -23.62
N ASP A 177 -20.95 -4.91 -22.32
CA ASP A 177 -21.51 -3.72 -21.69
C ASP A 177 -20.47 -2.64 -21.35
N TYR A 178 -19.20 -2.80 -21.80
CA TYR A 178 -18.13 -1.87 -21.44
C TYR A 178 -18.43 -0.41 -21.79
N SER A 179 -19.16 -0.15 -22.89
CA SER A 179 -19.52 1.20 -23.33
C SER A 179 -20.89 1.69 -22.81
N SER A 180 -21.60 0.87 -22.06
CA SER A 180 -22.94 1.18 -21.57
C SER A 180 -22.89 2.18 -20.40
N PRO A 181 -23.59 3.34 -20.51
CA PRO A 181 -23.67 4.26 -19.40
C PRO A 181 -24.59 3.73 -18.30
N LYS A 182 -24.32 4.10 -17.04
CA LYS A 182 -25.18 3.79 -15.91
C LYS A 182 -26.19 4.92 -15.67
N TYR A 183 -27.38 4.55 -15.25
CA TYR A 183 -28.46 5.50 -14.87
C TYR A 183 -28.86 6.50 -15.96
N ASN A 184 -28.67 6.18 -17.25
CA ASN A 184 -28.90 7.08 -18.38
C ASN A 184 -28.08 8.39 -18.32
N LEU A 185 -26.98 8.40 -17.60
CA LEU A 185 -26.04 9.51 -17.54
C LEU A 185 -24.81 9.19 -18.37
N PRO A 186 -24.45 10.02 -19.38
CA PRO A 186 -23.44 9.67 -20.36
C PRO A 186 -22.05 9.43 -19.77
N TYR A 187 -21.75 10.04 -18.63
CA TYR A 187 -20.42 10.00 -17.99
C TYR A 187 -20.33 9.09 -16.77
N LEU A 188 -21.45 8.47 -16.34
CA LEU A 188 -21.43 7.43 -15.31
C LEU A 188 -21.35 6.04 -15.94
N GLY A 189 -20.46 5.20 -15.40
CA GLY A 189 -20.19 3.87 -15.91
C GLY A 189 -19.56 2.97 -14.86
N ALA A 190 -18.59 2.16 -15.26
CA ALA A 190 -17.94 1.19 -14.39
C ALA A 190 -16.40 1.24 -14.52
N PHE A 191 -15.83 2.33 -15.03
CA PHE A 191 -14.39 2.47 -15.19
C PHE A 191 -13.73 3.25 -14.05
N SER A 192 -12.56 2.82 -13.68
CA SER A 192 -11.57 3.64 -12.97
C SER A 192 -10.42 3.99 -13.92
N ALA A 193 -9.73 5.10 -13.64
CA ALA A 193 -8.56 5.53 -14.40
C ALA A 193 -7.33 5.59 -13.52
N THR A 194 -6.20 5.13 -14.07
CA THR A 194 -4.89 5.20 -13.44
C THR A 194 -3.96 6.02 -14.32
N PHE A 195 -3.28 6.98 -13.70
CA PHE A 195 -2.39 7.91 -14.38
C PHE A 195 -0.96 7.71 -13.89
N LEU A 196 -0.02 7.61 -14.82
CA LEU A 196 1.40 7.67 -14.53
C LEU A 196 1.90 9.09 -14.79
N VAL A 197 2.57 9.68 -13.82
CA VAL A 197 3.20 10.99 -13.91
C VAL A 197 4.70 10.91 -13.66
N GLN A 198 5.44 11.91 -14.08
CA GLN A 198 6.89 11.94 -13.89
C GLN A 198 7.26 12.29 -12.44
N ASP A 199 6.54 13.24 -11.85
CA ASP A 199 6.79 13.74 -10.50
C ASP A 199 5.51 14.33 -9.87
N SER A 200 5.63 14.82 -8.64
CA SER A 200 4.51 15.42 -7.91
C SER A 200 3.99 16.71 -8.56
N LYS A 201 4.85 17.48 -9.23
CA LYS A 201 4.44 18.74 -9.90
C LYS A 201 3.54 18.45 -11.09
N GLN A 202 3.89 17.43 -11.89
CA GLN A 202 3.04 16.97 -12.98
C GLN A 202 1.72 16.39 -12.44
N GLY A 203 1.76 15.71 -11.28
CA GLY A 203 0.55 15.25 -10.60
C GLY A 203 -0.37 16.39 -10.16
N ASP A 204 0.19 17.50 -9.67
CA ASP A 204 -0.60 18.69 -9.32
C ASP A 204 -1.17 19.39 -10.57
N ALA A 205 -0.39 19.44 -11.65
CA ALA A 205 -0.85 19.96 -12.94
C ALA A 205 -2.01 19.10 -13.50
N LEU A 206 -1.91 17.78 -13.42
CA LEU A 206 -2.99 16.86 -13.80
C LEU A 206 -4.27 17.09 -12.99
N ARG A 207 -4.16 17.28 -11.67
CA ARG A 207 -5.33 17.62 -10.83
C ARG A 207 -5.98 18.93 -11.24
N ALA A 208 -5.16 19.95 -11.54
CA ALA A 208 -5.67 21.24 -12.05
C ALA A 208 -6.37 21.08 -13.39
N GLU A 209 -5.83 20.28 -14.30
CA GLU A 209 -6.41 19.98 -15.60
C GLU A 209 -7.76 19.28 -15.46
N ILE A 210 -7.87 18.24 -14.64
CA ILE A 210 -9.13 17.53 -14.37
C ILE A 210 -10.17 18.44 -13.70
N LYS A 211 -9.74 19.31 -12.78
CA LYS A 211 -10.63 20.32 -12.18
C LYS A 211 -11.16 21.30 -13.21
N GLU A 212 -10.35 21.69 -14.18
CA GLU A 212 -10.77 22.56 -15.28
C GLU A 212 -11.73 21.85 -16.24
N ILE A 213 -11.54 20.54 -16.52
CA ILE A 213 -12.50 19.72 -17.26
C ILE A 213 -13.86 19.72 -16.55
N CYS A 214 -13.89 19.47 -15.23
CA CYS A 214 -15.12 19.56 -14.43
C CYS A 214 -15.78 20.94 -14.54
N ARG A 215 -14.98 22.00 -14.43
CA ARG A 215 -15.50 23.38 -14.50
C ARG A 215 -16.15 23.66 -15.85
N LYS A 216 -15.49 23.26 -16.94
CA LYS A 216 -16.03 23.44 -18.31
C LYS A 216 -17.32 22.65 -18.51
N GLU A 217 -17.35 21.39 -18.08
CA GLU A 217 -18.53 20.53 -18.20
C GLU A 217 -19.73 21.09 -17.43
N ASN A 218 -19.49 21.53 -16.19
CA ASN A 218 -20.54 22.13 -15.35
C ASN A 218 -21.06 23.47 -15.88
N LEU A 219 -20.26 24.18 -16.70
CA LEU A 219 -20.73 25.40 -17.39
C LEU A 219 -21.52 25.09 -18.65
N MET A 220 -21.24 23.98 -19.34
CA MET A 220 -21.99 23.56 -20.52
C MET A 220 -23.38 23.02 -20.16
N HIS A 221 -23.54 22.44 -18.98
CA HIS A 221 -24.78 21.79 -18.52
C HIS A 221 -25.27 22.32 -17.16
N PRO A 222 -25.49 23.64 -16.97
CA PRO A 222 -25.70 24.27 -15.67
C PRO A 222 -26.97 23.79 -14.94
N ASP A 223 -28.01 23.42 -15.69
CA ASP A 223 -29.32 23.00 -15.17
C ASP A 223 -29.60 21.50 -15.29
N GLU A 224 -28.71 20.74 -15.97
CA GLU A 224 -28.92 19.33 -16.21
C GLU A 224 -28.21 18.47 -15.17
N TRP A 225 -26.91 18.68 -15.01
CA TRP A 225 -26.07 17.96 -14.03
C TRP A 225 -24.84 18.77 -13.63
N LYS A 226 -24.28 18.38 -12.48
CA LYS A 226 -22.96 18.81 -12.03
C LYS A 226 -22.09 17.60 -11.76
N VAL A 227 -20.87 17.61 -12.28
CA VAL A 227 -19.84 16.60 -12.03
C VAL A 227 -18.78 17.15 -11.08
N ASP A 228 -18.31 16.28 -10.19
CA ASP A 228 -17.21 16.56 -9.28
C ASP A 228 -16.39 15.27 -9.07
N PHE A 229 -15.07 15.39 -9.06
CA PHE A 229 -14.15 14.30 -8.77
C PHE A 229 -13.49 14.47 -7.40
N TRP A 230 -13.96 15.40 -6.57
CA TRP A 230 -13.34 15.81 -5.30
C TRP A 230 -11.88 16.23 -5.52
N GLU A 231 -10.96 15.62 -4.78
CA GLU A 231 -9.52 15.86 -4.91
C GLU A 231 -8.81 14.80 -5.78
N GLN A 232 -9.56 14.00 -6.52
CA GLN A 232 -8.96 13.02 -7.43
C GLN A 232 -8.36 13.71 -8.67
N PRO A 233 -7.34 13.10 -9.28
CA PRO A 233 -6.76 11.80 -8.99
C PRO A 233 -5.90 11.79 -7.72
N THR A 234 -6.11 10.76 -6.90
CA THR A 234 -5.47 10.60 -5.60
C THR A 234 -4.13 9.90 -5.77
N SER A 235 -3.08 10.40 -5.12
CA SER A 235 -1.76 9.74 -5.11
C SER A 235 -1.84 8.37 -4.42
N HIS A 236 -0.93 7.46 -4.79
CA HIS A 236 -0.89 6.12 -4.20
C HIS A 236 -0.81 6.17 -2.67
N LEU A 237 0.07 7.03 -2.12
CA LEU A 237 0.19 7.22 -0.68
C LEU A 237 -1.14 7.55 -0.01
N LEU A 238 -1.88 8.52 -0.55
CA LEU A 238 -3.18 8.91 0.01
C LEU A 238 -4.24 7.83 -0.21
N SER A 239 -4.20 7.09 -1.32
CA SER A 239 -5.16 6.02 -1.60
C SER A 239 -5.09 4.86 -0.61
N VAL A 240 -3.95 4.65 0.05
CA VAL A 240 -3.77 3.64 1.11
C VAL A 240 -4.54 4.00 2.38
N PHE A 241 -4.76 5.29 2.63
CA PHE A 241 -5.46 5.78 3.83
C PHE A 241 -6.92 6.15 3.56
N LYS A 242 -7.29 6.42 2.30
CA LYS A 242 -8.67 6.71 1.91
C LYS A 242 -9.42 5.43 1.55
N THR A 243 -10.46 5.10 2.28
CA THR A 243 -11.33 3.96 1.95
C THR A 243 -12.24 4.27 0.75
N TYR A 244 -12.68 5.53 0.63
CA TYR A 244 -13.57 6.00 -0.45
C TYR A 244 -13.03 7.29 -1.05
N ALA A 245 -13.30 7.52 -2.34
CA ALA A 245 -12.89 8.72 -3.06
C ALA A 245 -13.44 10.01 -2.44
N SER A 246 -14.65 9.96 -1.90
CA SER A 246 -15.34 11.07 -1.23
C SER A 246 -14.85 11.36 0.20
N MET A 247 -13.95 10.51 0.74
CA MET A 247 -13.45 10.68 2.11
C MET A 247 -12.48 11.86 2.17
N GLU A 248 -12.79 12.85 3.00
CA GLU A 248 -11.82 13.87 3.38
C GLU A 248 -10.73 13.24 4.25
N PHE A 249 -9.48 13.48 3.90
CA PHE A 249 -8.34 12.91 4.60
C PHE A 249 -7.50 14.02 5.23
N ASP A 250 -7.52 14.07 6.57
CA ASP A 250 -6.63 14.93 7.35
C ASP A 250 -5.36 14.15 7.74
N LEU A 251 -4.28 14.44 7.00
CA LEU A 251 -2.96 13.86 7.27
C LEU A 251 -2.48 14.15 8.69
N TRP A 252 -2.70 15.38 9.17
CA TRP A 252 -2.26 15.79 10.51
C TRP A 252 -3.03 15.09 11.62
N ALA A 253 -4.34 14.92 11.48
CA ALA A 253 -5.13 14.15 12.43
C ALA A 253 -4.66 12.69 12.47
N THR A 254 -4.40 12.10 11.32
CA THR A 254 -3.91 10.72 11.19
C THR A 254 -2.52 10.55 11.83
N VAL A 255 -1.57 11.41 11.49
CA VAL A 255 -0.20 11.38 12.06
C VAL A 255 -0.25 11.57 13.58
N ARG A 256 -1.03 12.53 14.06
CA ARG A 256 -1.20 12.79 15.50
C ARG A 256 -1.77 11.56 16.23
N HIS A 257 -2.72 10.87 15.63
CA HIS A 257 -3.30 9.65 16.19
C HIS A 257 -2.26 8.52 16.31
N PHE A 258 -1.50 8.27 15.25
CA PHE A 258 -0.41 7.29 15.28
C PHE A 258 0.68 7.66 16.27
N LEU A 259 1.07 8.93 16.37
CA LEU A 259 2.05 9.39 17.35
C LEU A 259 1.57 9.20 18.79
N LEU A 260 0.28 9.44 19.06
CA LEU A 260 -0.29 9.23 20.39
C LEU A 260 -0.27 7.75 20.77
N VAL A 261 -0.70 6.86 19.88
CA VAL A 261 -0.65 5.41 20.08
C VAL A 261 0.79 4.96 20.32
N LEU A 262 1.73 5.42 19.50
CA LEU A 262 3.15 5.11 19.64
C LEU A 262 3.70 5.60 21.00
N LEU A 263 3.36 6.83 21.41
CA LEU A 263 3.77 7.38 22.70
C LEU A 263 3.30 6.49 23.86
N VAL A 264 2.03 6.07 23.86
CA VAL A 264 1.49 5.19 24.89
C VAL A 264 2.20 3.84 24.92
N LEU A 265 2.41 3.23 23.74
CA LEU A 265 3.12 1.94 23.63
C LEU A 265 4.58 2.02 24.10
N LEU A 266 5.24 3.16 23.94
CA LEU A 266 6.63 3.36 24.34
C LEU A 266 6.78 3.76 25.81
N LEU A 267 5.75 4.37 26.42
CA LEU A 267 5.78 4.85 27.80
C LEU A 267 5.99 3.69 28.79
N VAL A 268 5.29 2.57 28.61
CA VAL A 268 5.37 1.41 29.51
C VAL A 268 6.79 0.80 29.53
N PRO A 269 7.42 0.46 28.40
CA PRO A 269 8.81 0.01 28.39
C PRO A 269 9.78 1.04 28.94
N ALA A 270 9.59 2.34 28.65
CA ALA A 270 10.46 3.41 29.15
C ALA A 270 10.42 3.52 30.67
N LEU A 271 9.24 3.42 31.30
CA LEU A 271 9.10 3.42 32.74
C LEU A 271 9.76 2.17 33.40
N ASN A 272 9.56 0.98 32.80
CA ASN A 272 10.20 -0.25 33.26
C ASN A 272 11.72 -0.16 33.17
N LEU A 273 12.27 0.36 32.07
CA LEU A 273 13.71 0.58 31.93
C LEU A 273 14.24 1.57 32.95
N SER A 274 13.55 2.68 33.23
CA SER A 274 13.93 3.65 34.24
C SER A 274 14.04 3.02 35.63
N GLY A 275 13.08 2.16 36.00
CA GLY A 275 13.12 1.40 37.28
C GLY A 275 14.32 0.43 37.39
N MET A 276 14.57 -0.32 36.30
CA MET A 276 15.72 -1.25 36.23
C MET A 276 17.06 -0.51 36.30
N ILE A 277 17.19 0.62 35.62
CA ILE A 277 18.41 1.43 35.66
C ILE A 277 18.60 2.05 37.04
N SER A 278 17.54 2.55 37.67
CA SER A 278 17.58 3.04 39.06
C SER A 278 18.15 1.97 40.03
N SER A 279 17.63 0.76 40.00
CA SER A 279 18.10 -0.36 40.82
C SER A 279 19.56 -0.72 40.53
N ARG A 280 20.00 -0.76 39.28
CA ARG A 280 21.41 -0.95 38.89
C ARG A 280 22.31 0.15 39.42
N MET A 281 21.85 1.40 39.36
CA MET A 281 22.62 2.55 39.87
C MET A 281 22.77 2.51 41.38
N GLU A 282 21.73 2.12 42.12
CA GLU A 282 21.80 1.94 43.56
C GLU A 282 22.82 0.88 43.93
N GLY A 283 22.85 -0.28 43.25
CA GLY A 283 23.85 -1.31 43.47
C GLY A 283 25.31 -0.88 43.18
N ARG A 284 25.51 0.16 42.36
CA ARG A 284 26.84 0.69 41.99
C ARG A 284 27.23 1.97 42.74
N LEU A 285 26.39 2.47 43.68
CA LEU A 285 26.65 3.73 44.37
C LEU A 285 27.98 3.71 45.12
N ALA A 286 28.34 2.61 45.77
CA ALA A 286 29.61 2.45 46.50
C ALA A 286 30.82 2.56 45.55
N GLU A 287 30.77 1.88 44.38
CA GLU A 287 31.81 1.95 43.37
C GLU A 287 31.99 3.38 42.80
N MET A 288 30.87 4.04 42.55
CA MET A 288 30.90 5.44 42.09
C MET A 288 31.39 6.40 43.15
N GLY A 289 31.10 6.12 44.43
CA GLY A 289 31.62 6.86 45.57
C GLY A 289 33.14 6.77 45.65
N VAL A 290 33.72 5.55 45.52
CA VAL A 290 35.16 5.35 45.45
C VAL A 290 35.79 6.10 44.27
N ARG A 291 35.23 5.98 43.05
CA ARG A 291 35.77 6.70 41.89
C ARG A 291 35.73 8.23 42.03
N LYS A 292 34.67 8.76 42.68
CA LYS A 292 34.59 10.19 43.00
C LYS A 292 35.66 10.62 44.01
N SER A 293 36.00 9.78 45.02
CA SER A 293 37.06 10.09 45.98
C SER A 293 38.46 10.13 45.36
N PHE A 294 38.65 9.39 44.23
CA PHE A 294 39.85 9.44 43.40
C PHE A 294 39.81 10.55 42.33
N GLY A 295 38.83 11.46 42.37
CA GLY A 295 38.80 12.65 41.51
C GLY A 295 37.99 12.45 40.21
N ALA A 296 37.25 11.36 40.04
CA ALA A 296 36.42 11.19 38.83
C ALA A 296 35.26 12.20 38.80
N GLY A 297 35.24 13.05 37.78
CA GLY A 297 34.20 14.02 37.59
C GLY A 297 32.82 13.40 37.26
N ARG A 298 31.74 14.09 37.67
CA ARG A 298 30.35 13.64 37.39
C ARG A 298 30.07 13.36 35.91
N LYS A 299 30.62 14.19 35.00
CA LYS A 299 30.47 14.02 33.57
C LYS A 299 31.06 12.71 33.03
N ILE A 300 32.24 12.30 33.58
CA ILE A 300 32.93 11.08 33.20
C ILE A 300 32.13 9.86 33.63
N LEU A 301 31.62 9.86 34.85
CA LEU A 301 30.81 8.76 35.39
C LEU A 301 29.46 8.66 34.64
N LEU A 302 28.82 9.79 34.33
CA LEU A 302 27.59 9.81 33.56
C LEU A 302 27.82 9.27 32.12
N SER A 303 28.89 9.74 31.50
CA SER A 303 29.26 9.25 30.14
C SER A 303 29.51 7.75 30.13
N GLN A 304 30.19 7.20 31.15
CA GLN A 304 30.40 5.77 31.25
C GLN A 304 29.08 5.00 31.32
N VAL A 305 28.16 5.42 32.20
CA VAL A 305 26.82 4.79 32.30
C VAL A 305 26.05 4.86 31.00
N MET A 306 26.12 6.03 30.32
CA MET A 306 25.45 6.21 29.02
C MET A 306 26.03 5.29 27.95
N TRP A 307 27.37 5.14 27.88
CA TRP A 307 28.01 4.21 26.93
C TRP A 307 27.65 2.76 27.19
N GLU A 308 27.64 2.31 28.47
CA GLU A 308 27.22 0.96 28.83
C GLU A 308 25.78 0.68 28.41
N ASN A 309 24.85 1.63 28.65
CA ASN A 309 23.46 1.51 28.20
C ASN A 309 23.33 1.55 26.68
N LEU A 310 24.11 2.38 25.99
CA LEU A 310 24.11 2.46 24.53
C LEU A 310 24.52 1.13 23.89
N LEU A 311 25.61 0.51 24.38
CA LEU A 311 26.07 -0.78 23.88
C LEU A 311 25.03 -1.89 24.11
N LEU A 312 24.43 -1.93 25.31
CA LEU A 312 23.36 -2.89 25.60
C LEU A 312 22.13 -2.67 24.71
N THR A 313 21.77 -1.41 24.47
CA THR A 313 20.63 -1.08 23.59
C THR A 313 20.94 -1.43 22.15
N ALA A 314 22.15 -1.20 21.67
CA ALA A 314 22.54 -1.56 20.30
C ALA A 314 22.47 -3.08 20.08
N LEU A 315 23.03 -3.85 21.00
CA LEU A 315 23.00 -5.32 20.93
C LEU A 315 21.58 -5.89 21.11
N GLY A 316 20.87 -5.44 22.15
CA GLY A 316 19.49 -5.88 22.40
C GLY A 316 18.52 -5.42 21.32
N GLY A 317 18.72 -4.20 20.81
CA GLY A 317 17.94 -3.66 19.70
C GLY A 317 18.16 -4.41 18.39
N ALA A 318 19.40 -4.73 18.04
CA ALA A 318 19.71 -5.53 16.86
C ALA A 318 19.08 -6.94 16.94
N LEU A 319 19.22 -7.60 18.10
CA LEU A 319 18.59 -8.90 18.32
C LEU A 319 17.06 -8.80 18.31
N GLY A 320 16.49 -7.78 18.95
CA GLY A 320 15.05 -7.53 18.96
C GLY A 320 14.49 -7.28 17.54
N LEU A 321 15.19 -6.52 16.71
CA LEU A 321 14.79 -6.30 15.32
C LEU A 321 14.86 -7.59 14.48
N LEU A 322 15.90 -8.41 14.68
CA LEU A 322 16.01 -9.71 14.03
C LEU A 322 14.84 -10.63 14.40
N LEU A 323 14.53 -10.74 15.71
CA LEU A 323 13.42 -11.55 16.20
C LEU A 323 12.07 -11.00 15.73
N ALA A 324 11.89 -9.67 15.69
CA ALA A 324 10.69 -9.04 15.18
C ALA A 324 10.49 -9.33 13.68
N TRP A 325 11.56 -9.23 12.88
CA TRP A 325 11.50 -9.59 11.46
C TRP A 325 11.16 -11.06 11.25
N LEU A 326 11.79 -11.96 12.02
CA LEU A 326 11.51 -13.40 11.97
C LEU A 326 10.04 -13.69 12.34
N ALA A 327 9.53 -13.08 13.41
CA ALA A 327 8.15 -13.23 13.83
C ALA A 327 7.15 -12.71 12.77
N LEU A 328 7.45 -11.56 12.13
CA LEU A 328 6.67 -11.04 11.02
C LEU A 328 6.71 -11.98 9.81
N TYR A 329 7.88 -12.55 9.51
CA TYR A 329 8.05 -13.46 8.38
C TYR A 329 7.29 -14.79 8.59
N VAL A 330 7.38 -15.36 9.79
CA VAL A 330 6.66 -16.61 10.13
C VAL A 330 5.16 -16.39 10.25
N GLY A 331 4.76 -15.28 10.89
CA GLY A 331 3.35 -14.94 11.11
C GLY A 331 2.67 -14.15 9.98
N ARG A 332 3.35 -13.95 8.84
CA ARG A 332 2.92 -13.03 7.78
C ARG A 332 1.48 -13.25 7.30
N GLU A 333 1.11 -14.50 7.06
CA GLU A 333 -0.23 -14.83 6.55
C GLU A 333 -1.31 -14.47 7.57
N TRP A 334 -1.13 -14.87 8.82
CA TRP A 334 -2.07 -14.55 9.90
C TRP A 334 -2.14 -13.05 10.17
N ILE A 335 -0.99 -12.36 10.22
CA ILE A 335 -0.92 -10.91 10.49
C ILE A 335 -1.67 -10.12 9.42
N PHE A 336 -1.46 -10.44 8.15
CA PHE A 336 -2.14 -9.73 7.06
C PHE A 336 -3.63 -10.08 6.99
N THR A 337 -4.01 -11.31 7.27
CA THR A 337 -5.42 -11.73 7.35
C THR A 337 -6.18 -10.99 8.45
N VAL A 338 -5.57 -10.79 9.62
CA VAL A 338 -6.22 -10.12 10.77
C VAL A 338 -6.22 -8.59 10.63
N LEU A 339 -5.14 -8.01 10.09
CA LEU A 339 -4.95 -6.56 10.02
C LEU A 339 -5.45 -5.92 8.72
N ASP A 340 -5.72 -6.71 7.70
CA ASP A 340 -6.33 -6.23 6.47
C ASP A 340 -7.85 -6.45 6.51
N SER A 341 -8.61 -5.40 6.25
CA SER A 341 -10.08 -5.43 6.29
C SER A 341 -10.72 -6.27 5.18
N TRP A 342 -9.93 -6.87 4.29
CA TRP A 342 -10.37 -7.63 3.11
C TRP A 342 -10.06 -9.14 3.14
N PRO A 343 -9.90 -9.82 4.28
CA PRO A 343 -9.53 -11.24 4.32
C PRO A 343 -10.57 -12.14 3.65
N ASN A 344 -11.83 -11.68 3.54
CA ASN A 344 -12.93 -12.47 2.98
C ASN A 344 -12.98 -12.45 1.44
N MET A 345 -12.08 -11.73 0.77
CA MET A 345 -12.07 -11.57 -0.69
C MET A 345 -10.86 -12.21 -1.37
N VAL A 346 -10.00 -12.92 -0.63
CA VAL A 346 -8.92 -13.69 -1.26
C VAL A 346 -9.58 -14.86 -2.00
N PRO A 347 -9.44 -14.96 -3.32
CA PRO A 347 -10.04 -16.04 -4.08
C PRO A 347 -9.53 -17.39 -3.62
N GLU A 348 -10.36 -18.41 -3.73
CA GLU A 348 -9.99 -19.77 -3.39
C GLU A 348 -8.75 -20.23 -4.19
N GLY A 349 -7.76 -20.76 -3.49
CA GLY A 349 -6.50 -21.21 -4.10
C GLY A 349 -5.47 -20.11 -4.37
N VAL A 350 -5.70 -18.88 -3.90
CA VAL A 350 -4.71 -17.79 -3.94
C VAL A 350 -3.92 -17.75 -2.65
N GLU A 351 -2.60 -17.92 -2.74
CA GLU A 351 -1.69 -17.67 -1.62
C GLU A 351 -1.41 -16.18 -1.47
N VAL A 352 -1.54 -15.67 -0.25
CA VAL A 352 -1.08 -14.31 0.08
C VAL A 352 0.44 -14.31 0.13
N ARG A 353 1.07 -14.08 -1.02
CA ARG A 353 2.55 -14.07 -1.11
C ARG A 353 3.11 -12.79 -0.55
N VAL A 354 3.62 -12.87 0.68
CA VAL A 354 4.42 -11.79 1.28
C VAL A 354 5.88 -12.25 1.30
N SER A 355 6.69 -11.69 0.41
CA SER A 355 8.12 -12.01 0.37
C SER A 355 8.87 -11.39 1.55
N GLY A 356 10.00 -12.00 1.95
CA GLY A 356 10.86 -11.43 2.98
C GLY A 356 11.38 -10.02 2.61
N GLU A 357 11.55 -9.74 1.31
CA GLU A 357 11.93 -8.43 0.80
C GLU A 357 10.84 -7.37 1.05
N MET A 358 9.58 -7.73 0.90
CA MET A 358 8.44 -6.83 1.19
C MET A 358 8.37 -6.45 2.67
N LEU A 359 8.79 -7.34 3.56
CA LEU A 359 8.82 -7.12 5.00
C LEU A 359 10.10 -6.41 5.46
N PHE A 360 11.16 -6.43 4.65
CA PHE A 360 12.42 -5.81 4.99
C PHE A 360 12.40 -4.31 4.65
N ALA A 361 12.15 -3.51 5.68
CA ALA A 361 12.06 -2.06 5.61
C ALA A 361 13.25 -1.41 6.34
N PRO A 362 14.46 -1.33 5.74
CA PRO A 362 15.68 -0.91 6.44
C PRO A 362 15.53 0.47 7.10
N LEU A 363 14.86 1.40 6.43
CA LEU A 363 14.63 2.74 6.98
C LEU A 363 13.72 2.71 8.22
N VAL A 364 12.68 1.89 8.22
CA VAL A 364 11.78 1.72 9.37
C VAL A 364 12.51 1.03 10.53
N PHE A 365 13.32 0.00 10.23
CA PHE A 365 14.13 -0.68 11.25
C PHE A 365 15.17 0.26 11.88
N LEU A 366 15.86 1.07 11.06
CA LEU A 366 16.80 2.07 11.57
C LEU A 366 16.11 3.16 12.40
N ALA A 367 14.97 3.64 11.98
CA ALA A 367 14.18 4.61 12.73
C ALA A 367 13.70 4.03 14.08
N ALA A 368 13.23 2.77 14.09
CA ALA A 368 12.85 2.07 15.31
C ALA A 368 14.04 1.89 16.27
N LEU A 369 15.20 1.49 15.74
CA LEU A 369 16.43 1.36 16.54
C LEU A 369 16.85 2.71 17.12
N ALA A 370 16.87 3.77 16.30
CA ALA A 370 17.19 5.12 16.76
C ALA A 370 16.24 5.59 17.88
N LEU A 371 14.94 5.33 17.71
CA LEU A 371 13.93 5.65 18.72
C LEU A 371 14.17 4.88 20.02
N CYS A 372 14.48 3.58 19.95
CA CYS A 372 14.84 2.76 21.11
C CYS A 372 16.08 3.29 21.83
N VAL A 373 17.11 3.70 21.08
CA VAL A 373 18.33 4.32 21.64
C VAL A 373 18.00 5.62 22.37
N VAL A 374 17.26 6.51 21.73
CA VAL A 374 16.86 7.79 22.34
C VAL A 374 16.06 7.59 23.62
N LEU A 375 15.05 6.72 23.58
CA LEU A 375 14.23 6.43 24.77
C LEU A 375 15.04 5.80 25.90
N ASN A 376 15.92 4.85 25.60
CA ASN A 376 16.77 4.24 26.60
C ASN A 376 17.72 5.25 27.22
N LEU A 377 18.36 6.08 26.42
CA LEU A 377 19.24 7.13 26.92
C LEU A 377 18.50 8.15 27.80
N LEU A 378 17.29 8.56 27.40
CA LEU A 378 16.46 9.46 28.21
C LEU A 378 16.03 8.80 29.53
N SER A 379 15.61 7.53 29.48
CA SER A 379 15.21 6.75 30.66
C SER A 379 16.38 6.50 31.61
N ALA A 380 17.62 6.41 31.11
CA ALA A 380 18.84 6.24 31.89
C ALA A 380 19.35 7.56 32.47
N LEU A 381 19.16 8.66 31.76
CA LEU A 381 19.74 9.95 32.15
C LEU A 381 19.21 10.47 33.50
N ILE A 382 17.90 10.36 33.73
CA ILE A 382 17.24 10.88 34.91
C ILE A 382 17.73 10.12 36.18
N PRO A 383 17.66 8.77 36.29
CA PRO A 383 18.15 8.04 37.44
C PRO A 383 19.66 8.20 37.68
N ALA A 384 20.44 8.17 36.55
CA ALA A 384 21.90 8.32 36.66
C ALA A 384 22.30 9.70 37.20
N TRP A 385 21.66 10.77 36.66
CA TRP A 385 21.92 12.10 37.13
C TRP A 385 21.52 12.32 38.59
N TYR A 386 20.37 11.77 39.02
CA TYR A 386 19.90 11.85 40.39
C TYR A 386 20.85 11.10 41.36
N SER A 387 21.26 9.88 41.00
CA SER A 387 22.19 9.06 41.79
C SER A 387 23.58 9.73 41.94
N LEU A 388 24.07 10.35 40.89
CA LEU A 388 25.35 11.08 40.87
C LEU A 388 25.33 12.37 41.70
N ARG A 389 24.17 12.91 42.08
CA ARG A 389 24.03 14.06 42.96
C ARG A 389 24.15 13.71 44.46
N LYS A 390 23.95 12.44 44.85
CA LYS A 390 24.07 12.02 46.23
C LYS A 390 25.48 12.33 46.76
N PRO A 391 25.62 12.81 48.05
CA PRO A 391 26.91 13.04 48.68
C PRO A 391 27.73 11.75 48.79
N ILE A 392 29.06 11.84 48.71
CA ILE A 392 29.98 10.70 48.75
C ILE A 392 29.78 9.88 50.06
N VAL A 393 29.58 10.56 51.17
CA VAL A 393 29.37 9.93 52.49
C VAL A 393 28.14 9.00 52.50
N ASN A 394 27.03 9.45 51.91
CA ASN A 394 25.81 8.66 51.81
C ASN A 394 25.97 7.48 50.84
N SER A 395 26.76 7.67 49.77
CA SER A 395 27.04 6.61 48.79
C SER A 395 27.92 5.47 49.37
N LEU A 396 28.75 5.74 50.33
CA LEU A 396 29.62 4.74 51.02
C LEU A 396 28.91 4.02 52.17
N ASN A 397 27.93 4.67 52.82
CA ASN A 397 27.22 4.11 53.99
C ASN A 397 25.97 3.27 53.62
N GLU A 398 25.52 3.26 52.36
CA GLU A 398 24.30 2.55 51.92
C GLU A 398 24.47 1.01 51.85
N LYS A 399 25.64 0.48 52.27
CA LYS A 399 25.96 -0.97 52.33
C LYS A 399 26.00 -1.51 53.77
N ARG A 400 25.22 -0.95 54.67
CA ARG A 400 25.02 -1.61 55.98
C ARG A 400 23.58 -2.01 56.20
#